data_9b705a5fe659308c6dda0c4db79a2ac8
#
_entry.id   9b705a5fe659308c6dda0c4db79a2ac8
#
_cell.length_a   1.000
_cell.length_b   1.000
_cell.length_c   1.000
_cell.angle_alpha   90.00
_cell.angle_beta   90.00
_cell.angle_gamma   90.00
#
_symmetry.space_group_name_H-M   'P 1'
#
loop_
_entity.id
_entity.type
_entity.pdbx_description
1 polymer ?
#
loop_
_entity_poly.entity_id
_entity_poly.type
_entity_poly.pdbx_seq_one_letter_code
_entity_poly.pdbx_strand_id
1 'polypeptide(L)'
;MVVSEEGKWPEEERWERYTSDKISRLLNTFPGVQNIKTNWSQSMQDMFVLTMHYGKRNGTYLEIGADQPRIINNTYLLESEFDWTGVSLEFDSDKVEFFNSVRKNKCICHDATTFDYVNLFEERNYPKQIDYLSLDIEPPEQTLKALSRMPHDVRFSVITFETDLYDTLRRNDGKSQVQSKSEEILLSYGYQRVVKNVASQGQPYEDWWIDPTVIDPHIVQKFVLSLCSYGHINYPYSNDMKIEGARCIIR
;
A
#
# COMPACT_ATOMS: atom_id res chain seq x y z
N MET A 1 -3.13 25.08 14.98
CA MET A 1 -1.92 24.26 15.28
C MET A 1 -0.70 25.01 14.74
N VAL A 2 0.41 25.03 15.45
CA VAL A 2 1.62 25.74 15.04
C VAL A 2 2.56 24.73 14.40
N VAL A 3 3.01 25.00 13.18
CA VAL A 3 4.02 24.20 12.47
C VAL A 3 5.38 24.42 13.15
N SER A 4 6.23 23.40 13.24
CA SER A 4 7.58 23.50 13.80
C SER A 4 8.49 24.44 12.98
N GLU A 5 9.65 24.83 13.53
CA GLU A 5 10.66 25.64 12.81
C GLU A 5 11.15 24.96 11.53
N GLU A 6 11.06 23.63 11.45
CA GLU A 6 11.37 22.84 10.25
C GLU A 6 10.21 22.70 9.29
N GLY A 7 9.08 23.36 9.55
CA GLY A 7 7.89 23.31 8.69
C GLY A 7 7.06 22.03 8.83
N LYS A 8 7.26 21.27 9.91
CA LYS A 8 6.54 20.01 10.17
C LYS A 8 5.40 20.19 11.16
N TRP A 9 4.38 19.40 11.03
CA TRP A 9 3.31 19.30 12.01
C TRP A 9 3.74 18.43 13.20
N PRO A 10 3.26 18.67 14.43
CA PRO A 10 3.63 17.85 15.61
C PRO A 10 3.34 16.37 15.45
N GLU A 11 2.29 16.01 14.69
CA GLU A 11 1.94 14.63 14.35
C GLU A 11 3.01 13.99 13.45
N GLU A 12 3.57 14.74 12.49
CA GLU A 12 4.63 14.24 11.59
C GLU A 12 5.91 13.93 12.37
N GLU A 13 6.34 14.79 13.30
CA GLU A 13 7.51 14.54 14.14
C GLU A 13 7.32 13.32 15.04
N ARG A 14 6.11 13.12 15.58
CA ARG A 14 5.79 11.94 16.38
C ARG A 14 5.79 10.67 15.53
N TRP A 15 5.27 10.75 14.30
CA TRP A 15 5.26 9.65 13.34
C TRP A 15 6.67 9.25 12.91
N GLU A 16 7.54 10.20 12.58
CA GLU A 16 8.93 9.95 12.23
C GLU A 16 9.66 9.18 13.34
N ARG A 17 9.50 9.59 14.59
CA ARG A 17 10.08 8.87 15.73
C ARG A 17 9.56 7.44 15.88
N TYR A 18 8.29 7.24 15.63
CA TYR A 18 7.66 5.91 15.71
C TYR A 18 8.14 4.96 14.63
N THR A 19 8.43 5.47 13.43
CA THR A 19 8.76 4.64 12.25
C THR A 19 10.24 4.39 12.07
N SER A 20 11.12 5.27 12.56
CA SER A 20 12.58 5.18 12.38
C SER A 20 13.18 3.83 12.83
N ASP A 21 12.73 3.30 13.97
CA ASP A 21 13.20 2.01 14.48
C ASP A 21 12.75 0.83 13.62
N LYS A 22 11.62 0.95 12.92
CA LYS A 22 11.09 -0.11 12.05
C LYS A 22 11.91 -0.23 10.77
N ILE A 23 12.29 0.90 10.17
CA ILE A 23 13.07 0.93 8.92
C ILE A 23 14.44 0.32 9.10
N SER A 24 15.09 0.53 10.24
CA SER A 24 16.41 -0.05 10.53
C SER A 24 16.44 -1.58 10.40
N ARG A 25 15.28 -2.22 10.51
CA ARG A 25 15.12 -3.68 10.40
C ARG A 25 15.00 -4.18 8.96
N LEU A 26 14.74 -3.30 8.00
CA LEU A 26 14.67 -3.61 6.58
C LEU A 26 16.00 -3.44 5.85
N LEU A 27 17.08 -3.30 6.58
CA LEU A 27 18.42 -3.15 6.03
C LEU A 27 18.74 -4.28 5.04
N ASN A 28 19.21 -3.90 3.85
CA ASN A 28 19.60 -4.80 2.76
C ASN A 28 18.49 -5.41 1.90
N THR A 29 17.25 -4.92 1.95
CA THR A 29 16.21 -5.37 1.03
C THR A 29 16.44 -4.87 -0.40
N PHE A 30 16.95 -3.64 -0.55
CA PHE A 30 17.35 -3.05 -1.83
C PHE A 30 18.48 -2.00 -1.63
N PRO A 31 19.20 -1.63 -2.70
CA PRO A 31 20.25 -0.61 -2.61
C PRO A 31 19.71 0.75 -2.19
N GLY A 32 20.29 1.36 -1.17
CA GLY A 32 19.91 2.70 -0.70
C GLY A 32 18.84 2.69 0.40
N VAL A 33 18.28 1.55 0.79
CA VAL A 33 17.29 1.45 1.88
C VAL A 33 17.80 2.07 3.19
N GLN A 34 19.11 1.99 3.46
CA GLN A 34 19.73 2.58 4.64
C GLN A 34 19.67 4.12 4.70
N ASN A 35 19.36 4.76 3.59
CA ASN A 35 19.21 6.23 3.51
C ASN A 35 17.77 6.68 3.85
N ILE A 36 16.81 5.78 3.86
CA ILE A 36 15.42 6.08 4.22
C ILE A 36 15.34 6.20 5.74
N LYS A 37 14.93 7.35 6.20
CA LYS A 37 14.82 7.63 7.65
C LYS A 37 13.42 7.30 8.19
N THR A 38 12.40 7.45 7.37
CA THR A 38 11.00 7.37 7.78
C THR A 38 10.19 6.70 6.70
N ASN A 39 9.36 5.71 7.06
CA ASN A 39 8.24 5.33 6.21
C ASN A 39 7.01 6.15 6.60
N TRP A 40 6.12 6.36 5.66
CA TRP A 40 4.95 7.23 5.87
C TRP A 40 3.63 6.45 5.87
N SER A 41 3.63 5.25 5.35
CA SER A 41 2.46 4.38 5.34
C SER A 41 2.19 3.72 6.71
N GLN A 42 0.96 3.30 6.94
CA GLN A 42 0.49 2.77 8.23
C GLN A 42 1.22 1.47 8.64
N SER A 43 1.43 0.57 7.70
CA SER A 43 2.02 -0.76 7.94
C SER A 43 3.20 -1.08 7.01
N MET A 44 3.91 -0.05 6.56
CA MET A 44 5.08 -0.18 5.68
C MET A 44 4.74 -0.61 4.25
N GLN A 45 3.59 -0.22 3.74
CA GLN A 45 3.17 -0.44 2.36
C GLN A 45 4.17 0.18 1.37
N ASP A 46 4.59 1.41 1.62
CA ASP A 46 5.63 2.12 0.85
C ASP A 46 6.96 1.35 0.78
N MET A 47 7.39 0.77 1.90
CA MET A 47 8.61 -0.04 1.98
C MET A 47 8.45 -1.40 1.28
N PHE A 48 7.25 -2.01 1.36
CA PHE A 48 6.93 -3.22 0.60
C PHE A 48 7.03 -2.96 -0.90
N VAL A 49 6.39 -1.89 -1.38
CA VAL A 49 6.44 -1.48 -2.79
C VAL A 49 7.87 -1.25 -3.26
N LEU A 50 8.66 -0.48 -2.51
CA LEU A 50 10.07 -0.25 -2.85
C LEU A 50 10.90 -1.53 -2.83
N THR A 51 10.61 -2.46 -1.93
CA THR A 51 11.31 -3.75 -1.87
C THR A 51 10.99 -4.59 -3.11
N MET A 52 9.72 -4.72 -3.48
CA MET A 52 9.31 -5.48 -4.67
C MET A 52 9.90 -4.89 -5.96
N HIS A 53 10.08 -3.59 -6.02
CA HIS A 53 10.67 -2.87 -7.15
C HIS A 53 12.19 -2.64 -7.01
N TYR A 54 12.83 -3.26 -6.02
CA TYR A 54 14.27 -3.16 -5.78
C TYR A 54 14.79 -1.71 -5.70
N GLY A 55 14.02 -0.82 -5.05
CA GLY A 55 14.35 0.59 -4.89
C GLY A 55 14.17 1.44 -6.15
N LYS A 56 13.28 1.03 -7.07
CA LYS A 56 13.00 1.75 -8.32
C LYS A 56 12.69 3.22 -8.06
N ARG A 57 13.33 4.08 -8.86
CA ARG A 57 12.98 5.50 -8.99
C ARG A 57 12.11 5.73 -10.23
N ASN A 58 11.40 6.86 -10.25
CA ASN A 58 10.54 7.26 -11.37
C ASN A 58 9.47 6.20 -11.72
N GLY A 59 8.90 5.56 -10.70
CA GLY A 59 7.78 4.65 -10.87
C GLY A 59 6.44 5.37 -11.04
N THR A 60 5.40 4.61 -11.27
CA THR A 60 4.03 5.10 -11.44
C THR A 60 3.07 4.49 -10.44
N TYR A 61 2.09 5.25 -9.96
CA TYR A 61 1.09 4.73 -9.03
C TYR A 61 -0.32 5.25 -9.30
N LEU A 62 -1.31 4.50 -8.81
CA LEU A 62 -2.68 4.94 -8.56
C LEU A 62 -3.00 4.68 -7.08
N GLU A 63 -3.49 5.69 -6.37
CA GLU A 63 -3.88 5.59 -4.97
C GLU A 63 -5.38 5.90 -4.84
N ILE A 64 -6.11 5.00 -4.22
CA ILE A 64 -7.56 5.10 -4.00
C ILE A 64 -7.80 5.19 -2.48
N GLY A 65 -8.32 6.34 -2.02
CA GLY A 65 -8.42 6.68 -0.61
C GLY A 65 -7.12 7.32 -0.10
N ALA A 66 -6.90 8.58 -0.48
CA ALA A 66 -5.64 9.27 -0.18
C ALA A 66 -5.56 9.79 1.26
N ASP A 67 -6.69 10.09 1.87
CA ASP A 67 -6.87 10.68 3.21
C ASP A 67 -5.88 11.82 3.51
N GLN A 68 -4.77 11.53 4.18
CA GLN A 68 -3.75 12.50 4.56
C GLN A 68 -2.63 12.57 3.53
N PRO A 69 -2.05 13.78 3.25
CA PRO A 69 -1.04 13.91 2.21
C PRO A 69 0.33 13.31 2.55
N ARG A 70 0.61 13.04 3.84
CA ARG A 70 1.93 12.54 4.30
C ARG A 70 1.82 11.41 5.29
N ILE A 71 1.18 11.63 6.45
CA ILE A 71 1.08 10.65 7.54
C ILE A 71 0.03 9.60 7.15
N ILE A 72 0.33 8.32 7.40
CA ILE A 72 -0.56 7.20 7.03
C ILE A 72 -0.88 7.23 5.52
N ASN A 73 0.09 7.66 4.71
CA ASN A 73 -0.08 7.73 3.26
C ASN A 73 0.88 6.77 2.55
N ASN A 74 0.32 5.96 1.66
CA ASN A 74 1.05 4.85 1.04
C ASN A 74 1.97 5.29 -0.11
N THR A 75 1.84 6.53 -0.60
CA THR A 75 2.55 7.02 -1.80
C THR A 75 3.48 8.20 -1.53
N TYR A 76 3.42 8.81 -0.33
CA TYR A 76 4.23 10.00 -0.05
C TYR A 76 5.74 9.74 -0.14
N LEU A 77 6.25 8.65 0.45
CA LEU A 77 7.66 8.26 0.36
C LEU A 77 8.07 8.05 -1.10
N LEU A 78 7.24 7.38 -1.87
CA LEU A 78 7.49 7.08 -3.29
C LEU A 78 7.63 8.36 -4.10
N GLU A 79 6.75 9.35 -3.87
CA GLU A 79 6.81 10.65 -4.53
C GLU A 79 8.00 11.48 -4.04
N SER A 80 8.16 11.61 -2.72
CA SER A 80 9.08 12.60 -2.15
C SER A 80 10.55 12.22 -2.26
N GLU A 81 10.89 10.94 -2.15
CA GLU A 81 12.26 10.47 -2.14
C GLU A 81 12.66 9.63 -3.37
N PHE A 82 11.67 9.05 -4.08
CA PHE A 82 11.92 8.18 -5.23
C PHE A 82 11.40 8.73 -6.56
N ASP A 83 10.89 9.96 -6.59
CA ASP A 83 10.43 10.66 -7.80
C ASP A 83 9.31 9.91 -8.56
N TRP A 84 8.47 9.17 -7.84
CA TRP A 84 7.33 8.50 -8.45
C TRP A 84 6.26 9.50 -8.85
N THR A 85 5.55 9.20 -9.92
CA THR A 85 4.44 10.01 -10.42
C THR A 85 3.14 9.21 -10.38
N GLY A 86 2.04 9.88 -10.06
CA GLY A 86 0.77 9.19 -9.97
C GLY A 86 -0.41 10.13 -9.79
N VAL A 87 -1.55 9.52 -9.53
CA VAL A 87 -2.80 10.20 -9.17
C VAL A 87 -3.37 9.52 -7.95
N SER A 88 -3.88 10.33 -7.04
CA SER A 88 -4.66 9.87 -5.89
C SER A 88 -6.12 10.25 -6.07
N LEU A 89 -7.05 9.43 -5.57
CA LEU A 89 -8.47 9.74 -5.47
C LEU A 89 -8.88 9.84 -4.00
N GLU A 90 -9.70 10.83 -3.69
CA GLU A 90 -10.29 11.03 -2.37
C GLU A 90 -11.71 11.60 -2.57
N PHE A 91 -12.64 11.20 -1.72
CA PHE A 91 -14.04 11.66 -1.82
C PHE A 91 -14.27 12.99 -1.11
N ASP A 92 -13.52 13.25 -0.03
CA ASP A 92 -13.64 14.46 0.78
C ASP A 92 -12.89 15.63 0.14
N SER A 93 -13.63 16.67 -0.26
CA SER A 93 -13.08 17.85 -0.93
C SER A 93 -12.06 18.63 -0.09
N ASP A 94 -12.24 18.69 1.23
CA ASP A 94 -11.34 19.43 2.11
C ASP A 94 -10.00 18.70 2.24
N LYS A 95 -10.04 17.36 2.30
CA LYS A 95 -8.85 16.52 2.24
C LYS A 95 -8.12 16.67 0.90
N VAL A 96 -8.86 16.69 -0.21
CA VAL A 96 -8.29 16.91 -1.56
C VAL A 96 -7.61 18.26 -1.66
N GLU A 97 -8.24 19.33 -1.18
CA GLU A 97 -7.63 20.66 -1.18
C GLU A 97 -6.34 20.68 -0.37
N PHE A 98 -6.36 20.12 0.83
CA PHE A 98 -5.17 19.99 1.67
C PHE A 98 -4.09 19.15 1.01
N PHE A 99 -4.43 17.99 0.47
CA PHE A 99 -3.49 17.12 -0.25
C PHE A 99 -2.81 17.87 -1.39
N ASN A 100 -3.57 18.56 -2.23
CA ASN A 100 -3.08 19.31 -3.39
C ASN A 100 -2.23 20.54 -3.02
N SER A 101 -2.35 21.04 -1.79
CA SER A 101 -1.51 22.12 -1.28
C SER A 101 -0.12 21.64 -0.84
N VAL A 102 0.03 20.33 -0.55
CA VAL A 102 1.24 19.72 0.03
C VAL A 102 2.01 18.89 -1.00
N ARG A 103 1.31 18.18 -1.89
CA ARG A 103 1.86 17.18 -2.79
C ARG A 103 2.10 17.73 -4.21
N LYS A 104 3.10 17.19 -4.91
CA LYS A 104 3.36 17.49 -6.32
C LYS A 104 2.35 16.79 -7.23
N ASN A 105 2.14 15.49 -6.99
CA ASN A 105 1.14 14.70 -7.68
C ASN A 105 -0.26 15.09 -7.20
N LYS A 106 -1.25 14.99 -8.09
CA LYS A 106 -2.58 15.51 -7.81
C LYS A 106 -3.52 14.46 -7.24
N CYS A 107 -4.31 14.89 -6.28
CA CYS A 107 -5.49 14.17 -5.81
C CYS A 107 -6.73 14.73 -6.53
N ILE A 108 -7.59 13.82 -6.99
CA ILE A 108 -8.87 14.14 -7.66
C ILE A 108 -9.99 13.89 -6.65
N CYS A 109 -10.88 14.89 -6.48
CA CYS A 109 -12.07 14.73 -5.66
C CYS A 109 -13.13 13.96 -6.45
N HIS A 110 -13.29 12.68 -6.16
CA HIS A 110 -14.28 11.85 -6.83
C HIS A 110 -14.58 10.55 -6.06
N ASP A 111 -15.80 10.03 -6.25
CA ASP A 111 -16.16 8.69 -5.80
C ASP A 111 -15.44 7.63 -6.66
N ALA A 112 -14.49 6.94 -6.06
CA ALA A 112 -13.69 5.91 -6.72
C ALA A 112 -14.52 4.76 -7.30
N THR A 113 -15.72 4.52 -6.77
CA THR A 113 -16.61 3.45 -7.24
C THR A 113 -17.35 3.77 -8.53
N THR A 114 -17.32 5.03 -8.95
CA THR A 114 -17.98 5.52 -10.18
C THR A 114 -17.00 6.21 -11.13
N PHE A 115 -15.74 6.33 -10.74
CA PHE A 115 -14.71 7.02 -11.51
C PHE A 115 -14.41 6.33 -12.85
N ASP A 116 -14.06 7.14 -13.85
CA ASP A 116 -13.66 6.65 -15.18
C ASP A 116 -12.14 6.43 -15.27
N TYR A 117 -11.70 5.26 -14.85
CA TYR A 117 -10.28 4.89 -14.88
C TYR A 117 -9.71 4.75 -16.29
N VAL A 118 -10.55 4.37 -17.28
CA VAL A 118 -10.13 4.26 -18.69
C VAL A 118 -9.69 5.62 -19.18
N ASN A 119 -10.55 6.62 -19.03
CA ASN A 119 -10.25 7.98 -19.45
C ASN A 119 -9.02 8.55 -18.72
N LEU A 120 -8.89 8.29 -17.39
CA LEU A 120 -7.72 8.73 -16.62
C LEU A 120 -6.41 8.18 -17.21
N PHE A 121 -6.38 6.88 -17.50
CA PHE A 121 -5.17 6.24 -18.00
C PHE A 121 -4.81 6.71 -19.42
N GLU A 122 -5.80 6.97 -20.25
CA GLU A 122 -5.61 7.53 -21.60
C GLU A 122 -5.11 8.98 -21.54
N GLU A 123 -5.78 9.86 -20.81
CA GLU A 123 -5.41 11.28 -20.69
C GLU A 123 -4.03 11.49 -20.09
N ARG A 124 -3.64 10.65 -19.13
CA ARG A 124 -2.34 10.73 -18.45
C ARG A 124 -1.25 9.91 -19.13
N ASN A 125 -1.56 9.23 -20.24
CA ASN A 125 -0.65 8.32 -20.93
C ASN A 125 -0.01 7.30 -19.97
N TYR A 126 -0.80 6.72 -19.07
CA TYR A 126 -0.29 5.68 -18.18
C TYR A 126 0.18 4.46 -18.98
N PRO A 127 1.28 3.81 -18.56
CA PRO A 127 1.67 2.56 -19.16
C PRO A 127 0.62 1.47 -18.86
N LYS A 128 0.53 0.46 -19.73
CA LYS A 128 -0.35 -0.70 -19.44
C LYS A 128 0.08 -1.51 -18.21
N GLN A 129 1.33 -1.34 -17.78
CA GLN A 129 1.86 -1.87 -16.53
C GLN A 129 2.19 -0.69 -15.60
N ILE A 130 1.34 -0.44 -14.62
CA ILE A 130 1.53 0.56 -13.56
C ILE A 130 2.27 -0.12 -12.39
N ASP A 131 3.18 0.59 -11.75
CA ASP A 131 4.02 -0.03 -10.73
C ASP A 131 3.28 -0.32 -9.43
N TYR A 132 2.35 0.54 -9.02
CA TYR A 132 1.65 0.37 -7.75
C TYR A 132 0.18 0.81 -7.80
N LEU A 133 -0.67 0.00 -7.15
CA LEU A 133 -2.06 0.32 -6.83
C LEU A 133 -2.27 0.23 -5.32
N SER A 134 -2.65 1.32 -4.70
CA SER A 134 -3.16 1.36 -3.33
C SER A 134 -4.67 1.44 -3.34
N LEU A 135 -5.34 0.52 -2.65
CA LEU A 135 -6.80 0.45 -2.53
C LEU A 135 -7.17 0.42 -1.04
N ASP A 136 -7.66 1.56 -0.54
CA ASP A 136 -7.90 1.80 0.89
C ASP A 136 -9.02 2.84 1.06
N ILE A 137 -10.29 2.41 0.96
CA ILE A 137 -11.47 3.27 1.16
C ILE A 137 -12.54 2.62 2.02
N GLU A 138 -13.14 3.42 2.86
CA GLU A 138 -14.21 3.03 3.77
C GLU A 138 -15.62 3.21 3.13
N PRO A 139 -16.54 2.29 3.36
CA PRO A 139 -16.34 0.97 3.96
C PRO A 139 -15.70 -0.03 2.98
N PRO A 140 -15.14 -1.16 3.44
CA PRO A 140 -14.32 -2.08 2.61
C PRO A 140 -15.05 -2.65 1.38
N GLU A 141 -16.37 -2.68 1.37
CA GLU A 141 -17.16 -3.04 0.18
C GLU A 141 -16.96 -2.05 -0.97
N GLN A 142 -16.65 -0.79 -0.67
CA GLN A 142 -16.35 0.21 -1.70
C GLN A 142 -14.95 -0.02 -2.29
N THR A 143 -13.98 -0.47 -1.47
CA THR A 143 -12.66 -0.90 -1.96
C THR A 143 -12.79 -2.03 -2.99
N LEU A 144 -13.60 -3.05 -2.68
CA LEU A 144 -13.90 -4.14 -3.62
C LEU A 144 -14.58 -3.65 -4.90
N LYS A 145 -15.52 -2.71 -4.78
CA LYS A 145 -16.20 -2.13 -5.92
C LYS A 145 -15.26 -1.31 -6.81
N ALA A 146 -14.34 -0.54 -6.22
CA ALA A 146 -13.33 0.19 -6.96
C ALA A 146 -12.38 -0.77 -7.70
N LEU A 147 -11.94 -1.86 -7.06
CA LEU A 147 -11.15 -2.91 -7.73
C LEU A 147 -11.86 -3.46 -8.97
N SER A 148 -13.17 -3.73 -8.86
CA SER A 148 -13.98 -4.28 -9.95
C SER A 148 -14.18 -3.31 -11.13
N ARG A 149 -13.83 -2.04 -10.95
CA ARG A 149 -13.88 -1.00 -11.99
C ARG A 149 -12.58 -0.86 -12.77
N MET A 150 -11.49 -1.46 -12.30
CA MET A 150 -10.20 -1.35 -12.99
C MET A 150 -10.27 -1.98 -14.38
N PRO A 151 -9.71 -1.32 -15.42
CA PRO A 151 -9.68 -1.87 -16.76
C PRO A 151 -8.87 -3.18 -16.81
N HIS A 152 -9.40 -4.20 -17.48
CA HIS A 152 -8.76 -5.52 -17.57
C HIS A 152 -7.44 -5.54 -18.33
N ASP A 153 -7.20 -4.56 -19.18
CA ASP A 153 -6.01 -4.42 -20.01
C ASP A 153 -4.90 -3.57 -19.36
N VAL A 154 -5.14 -3.07 -18.16
CA VAL A 154 -4.16 -2.40 -17.30
C VAL A 154 -3.79 -3.32 -16.14
N ARG A 155 -2.50 -3.45 -15.89
CA ARG A 155 -1.98 -4.28 -14.81
C ARG A 155 -1.20 -3.45 -13.81
N PHE A 156 -1.10 -3.94 -12.59
CA PHE A 156 -0.34 -3.32 -11.52
C PHE A 156 0.74 -4.28 -11.03
N SER A 157 1.97 -3.81 -10.90
CA SER A 157 3.06 -4.67 -10.46
C SER A 157 2.92 -5.08 -8.99
N VAL A 158 2.47 -4.14 -8.16
CA VAL A 158 2.21 -4.33 -6.73
C VAL A 158 0.83 -3.77 -6.40
N ILE A 159 0.07 -4.48 -5.56
CA ILE A 159 -1.23 -4.03 -5.05
C ILE A 159 -1.26 -4.19 -3.54
N THR A 160 -1.65 -3.16 -2.82
CA THR A 160 -2.10 -3.26 -1.42
C THR A 160 -3.61 -3.06 -1.39
N PHE A 161 -4.32 -3.99 -0.78
CA PHE A 161 -5.77 -4.05 -0.81
C PHE A 161 -6.32 -4.12 0.61
N GLU A 162 -7.03 -3.08 1.03
CA GLU A 162 -7.70 -3.04 2.32
C GLU A 162 -8.92 -3.97 2.33
N THR A 163 -8.97 -4.83 3.33
CA THR A 163 -10.04 -5.82 3.53
C THR A 163 -10.88 -5.54 4.76
N ASP A 164 -10.35 -4.77 5.70
CA ASP A 164 -10.92 -4.53 7.03
C ASP A 164 -11.43 -5.78 7.73
N LEU A 165 -10.66 -6.86 7.62
CA LEU A 165 -11.04 -8.14 8.18
C LEU A 165 -11.37 -8.06 9.67
N TYR A 166 -10.67 -7.20 10.43
CA TYR A 166 -10.90 -6.98 11.85
C TYR A 166 -12.33 -6.49 12.16
N ASP A 167 -12.89 -5.64 11.31
CA ASP A 167 -14.24 -5.13 11.48
C ASP A 167 -15.29 -6.24 11.22
N THR A 168 -15.06 -7.04 10.19
CA THR A 168 -15.86 -8.24 9.91
C THR A 168 -15.85 -9.22 11.07
N LEU A 169 -14.67 -9.47 11.65
CA LEU A 169 -14.52 -10.36 12.80
C LEU A 169 -15.20 -9.80 14.07
N ARG A 170 -15.11 -8.48 14.27
CA ARG A 170 -15.75 -7.79 15.41
C ARG A 170 -17.27 -7.79 15.31
N ARG A 171 -17.82 -7.54 14.14
CA ARG A 171 -19.29 -7.54 13.91
C ARG A 171 -19.88 -8.95 14.04
N ASN A 172 -19.09 -9.98 13.80
CA ASN A 172 -19.48 -11.40 13.84
C ASN A 172 -20.77 -11.69 13.04
N ASP A 173 -21.02 -10.91 11.99
CA ASP A 173 -22.21 -11.01 11.16
C ASP A 173 -22.03 -11.95 9.97
N GLY A 174 -20.81 -12.41 9.73
CA GLY A 174 -20.44 -13.30 8.62
C GLY A 174 -20.72 -12.74 7.22
N LYS A 175 -21.03 -11.45 7.11
CA LYS A 175 -21.54 -10.84 5.89
C LYS A 175 -20.46 -10.25 5.00
N SER A 176 -19.36 -9.76 5.58
CA SER A 176 -18.30 -9.24 4.73
C SER A 176 -17.55 -10.37 4.04
N GLN A 177 -17.61 -10.38 2.74
CA GLN A 177 -16.88 -11.31 1.88
C GLN A 177 -15.79 -10.55 1.10
N VAL A 178 -15.39 -9.37 1.58
CA VAL A 178 -14.46 -8.50 0.85
C VAL A 178 -13.16 -9.21 0.58
N GLN A 179 -12.52 -9.80 1.62
CA GLN A 179 -11.26 -10.52 1.43
C GLN A 179 -11.40 -11.70 0.48
N SER A 180 -12.43 -12.54 0.63
CA SER A 180 -12.59 -13.73 -0.24
C SER A 180 -12.90 -13.35 -1.69
N LYS A 181 -13.68 -12.31 -1.92
CA LYS A 181 -14.01 -11.84 -3.26
C LYS A 181 -12.84 -11.12 -3.94
N SER A 182 -12.09 -10.28 -3.19
CA SER A 182 -10.87 -9.67 -3.73
C SER A 182 -9.82 -10.73 -4.08
N GLU A 183 -9.68 -11.76 -3.24
CA GLU A 183 -8.83 -12.92 -3.52
C GLU A 183 -9.23 -13.63 -4.81
N GLU A 184 -10.52 -13.93 -4.99
CA GLU A 184 -11.05 -14.56 -6.21
C GLU A 184 -10.74 -13.72 -7.46
N ILE A 185 -11.01 -12.41 -7.40
CA ILE A 185 -10.74 -11.48 -8.52
C ILE A 185 -9.25 -11.44 -8.83
N LEU A 186 -8.39 -11.17 -7.85
CA LEU A 186 -6.96 -11.00 -8.08
C LEU A 186 -6.29 -12.29 -8.55
N LEU A 187 -6.67 -13.45 -7.99
CA LEU A 187 -6.19 -14.74 -8.47
C LEU A 187 -6.65 -15.03 -9.90
N SER A 188 -7.90 -14.68 -10.26
CA SER A 188 -8.38 -14.88 -11.63
C SER A 188 -7.61 -14.07 -12.68
N TYR A 189 -7.04 -12.92 -12.27
CA TYR A 189 -6.15 -12.10 -13.10
C TYR A 189 -4.69 -12.54 -13.05
N GLY A 190 -4.37 -13.62 -12.31
CA GLY A 190 -3.04 -14.16 -12.21
C GLY A 190 -2.11 -13.41 -11.25
N TYR A 191 -2.63 -12.58 -10.36
CA TYR A 191 -1.85 -11.99 -9.27
C TYR A 191 -1.50 -13.05 -8.23
N GLN A 192 -0.38 -12.85 -7.54
CA GLN A 192 0.07 -13.69 -6.44
C GLN A 192 -0.01 -12.88 -5.14
N ARG A 193 -0.68 -13.43 -4.12
CA ARG A 193 -0.63 -12.86 -2.78
C ARG A 193 0.71 -13.18 -2.12
N VAL A 194 1.38 -12.16 -1.59
CA VAL A 194 2.65 -12.28 -0.85
C VAL A 194 2.39 -12.25 0.65
N VAL A 195 1.55 -11.33 1.10
CA VAL A 195 1.21 -11.20 2.52
C VAL A 195 -0.30 -11.20 2.68
N LYS A 196 -0.80 -12.00 3.60
CA LYS A 196 -2.20 -12.05 4.01
C LYS A 196 -2.35 -11.50 5.43
N ASN A 197 -3.43 -10.76 5.67
CA ASN A 197 -3.76 -10.27 7.00
C ASN A 197 -2.69 -9.34 7.58
N VAL A 198 -2.16 -8.42 6.77
CA VAL A 198 -1.37 -7.31 7.31
C VAL A 198 -2.18 -6.61 8.39
N ALA A 199 -1.54 -6.30 9.51
CA ALA A 199 -2.27 -5.78 10.66
C ALA A 199 -1.63 -4.52 11.23
N SER A 200 -2.47 -3.61 11.70
CA SER A 200 -2.08 -2.48 12.53
C SER A 200 -2.61 -2.70 13.95
N GLN A 201 -1.74 -2.55 14.95
CA GLN A 201 -2.10 -2.77 16.37
C GLN A 201 -2.78 -4.13 16.63
N GLY A 202 -2.39 -5.17 15.90
CA GLY A 202 -2.95 -6.51 16.01
C GLY A 202 -4.29 -6.72 15.30
N GLN A 203 -4.79 -5.72 14.57
CA GLN A 203 -6.03 -5.79 13.80
C GLN A 203 -5.71 -6.05 12.34
N PRO A 204 -6.09 -7.22 11.76
CA PRO A 204 -5.83 -7.53 10.36
C PRO A 204 -6.78 -6.72 9.47
N TYR A 205 -6.20 -5.99 8.50
CA TYR A 205 -6.98 -5.09 7.67
C TYR A 205 -6.62 -5.11 6.19
N GLU A 206 -5.46 -5.65 5.78
CA GLU A 206 -4.96 -5.51 4.42
C GLU A 206 -4.29 -6.80 3.91
N ASP A 207 -4.34 -7.04 2.60
CA ASP A 207 -3.61 -8.09 1.89
C ASP A 207 -2.68 -7.47 0.81
N TRP A 208 -1.47 -8.03 0.62
CA TRP A 208 -0.49 -7.53 -0.35
C TRP A 208 -0.24 -8.52 -1.49
N TRP A 209 -0.27 -8.00 -2.69
CA TRP A 209 -0.25 -8.76 -3.92
C TRP A 209 0.81 -8.26 -4.89
N ILE A 210 1.27 -9.14 -5.77
CA ILE A 210 2.19 -8.81 -6.86
C ILE A 210 1.71 -9.41 -8.17
N ASP A 211 2.17 -8.81 -9.27
CA ASP A 211 2.14 -9.44 -10.58
C ASP A 211 3.40 -10.32 -10.74
N PRO A 212 3.29 -11.67 -10.70
CA PRO A 212 4.44 -12.56 -10.79
C PRO A 212 5.09 -12.57 -12.18
N THR A 213 4.49 -11.91 -13.17
CA THR A 213 5.06 -11.81 -14.52
C THR A 213 6.10 -10.71 -14.64
N VAL A 214 6.12 -9.76 -13.70
CA VAL A 214 7.02 -8.59 -13.74
C VAL A 214 7.86 -8.43 -12.47
N ILE A 215 7.44 -8.98 -11.35
CA ILE A 215 8.22 -8.96 -10.10
C ILE A 215 9.16 -10.17 -10.04
N ASP A 216 10.44 -9.91 -9.77
CA ASP A 216 11.45 -10.95 -9.66
C ASP A 216 11.14 -11.90 -8.48
N PRO A 217 10.95 -13.20 -8.72
CA PRO A 217 10.66 -14.18 -7.67
C PRO A 217 11.76 -14.28 -6.61
N HIS A 218 13.02 -13.96 -6.93
CA HIS A 218 14.10 -13.93 -5.94
C HIS A 218 13.93 -12.79 -4.93
N ILE A 219 13.40 -11.65 -5.35
CA ILE A 219 13.07 -10.53 -4.45
C ILE A 219 11.95 -10.95 -3.50
N VAL A 220 10.89 -11.55 -4.03
CA VAL A 220 9.78 -12.07 -3.22
C VAL A 220 10.27 -13.08 -2.19
N GLN A 221 11.08 -14.06 -2.62
CA GLN A 221 11.65 -15.07 -1.73
C GLN A 221 12.51 -14.46 -0.63
N LYS A 222 13.37 -13.51 -0.98
CA LYS A 222 14.23 -12.80 -0.02
C LYS A 222 13.40 -12.02 1.01
N PHE A 223 12.36 -11.32 0.56
CA PHE A 223 11.44 -10.60 1.43
C PHE A 223 10.75 -11.55 2.41
N VAL A 224 10.17 -12.64 1.91
CA VAL A 224 9.50 -13.67 2.72
C VAL A 224 10.45 -14.28 3.75
N LEU A 225 11.68 -14.62 3.36
CA LEU A 225 12.69 -15.14 4.28
C LEU A 225 13.10 -14.12 5.35
N SER A 226 13.17 -12.85 5.00
CA SER A 226 13.46 -11.79 5.98
C SER A 226 12.35 -11.69 7.04
N LEU A 227 11.09 -11.76 6.65
CA LEU A 227 9.97 -11.78 7.59
C LEU A 227 9.98 -13.03 8.49
N CYS A 228 10.33 -14.21 7.96
CA CYS A 228 10.44 -15.45 8.73
C CYS A 228 11.61 -15.42 9.73
N SER A 229 12.75 -14.85 9.36
CA SER A 229 13.96 -14.80 10.22
C SER A 229 13.79 -13.90 11.43
N TYR A 230 12.90 -12.94 11.36
CA TYR A 230 12.59 -12.01 12.44
C TYR A 230 11.44 -12.47 13.34
N GLY A 231 11.17 -13.72 13.37
CA GLY A 231 10.09 -14.54 13.95
C GLY A 231 9.56 -14.24 15.35
N HIS A 232 9.61 -13.05 15.87
CA HIS A 232 8.92 -12.52 17.06
C HIS A 232 9.02 -11.01 17.18
N ILE A 233 9.34 -10.32 16.08
CA ILE A 233 9.43 -8.88 16.12
C ILE A 233 8.04 -8.34 15.93
N ASN A 234 7.65 -7.43 16.81
CA ASN A 234 6.45 -6.59 16.73
C ASN A 234 6.42 -5.75 15.43
N TYR A 235 6.43 -6.44 14.28
CA TYR A 235 5.81 -5.89 13.10
C TYR A 235 4.34 -5.70 13.44
N PRO A 236 3.66 -4.74 12.84
CA PRO A 236 2.23 -4.56 13.08
C PRO A 236 1.37 -5.74 12.57
N TYR A 237 1.99 -6.91 12.45
CA TYR A 237 1.38 -8.13 11.94
C TYR A 237 0.76 -8.91 13.08
N SER A 238 -0.48 -9.31 12.90
CA SER A 238 -1.15 -10.22 13.84
C SER A 238 -0.49 -11.60 13.81
N ASN A 239 -0.69 -12.39 14.86
CA ASN A 239 -0.30 -13.81 14.89
C ASN A 239 -0.94 -14.63 13.75
N ASP A 240 -1.95 -14.07 13.08
CA ASP A 240 -2.68 -14.67 11.97
C ASP A 240 -2.10 -14.31 10.59
N MET A 241 -1.02 -13.51 10.52
CA MET A 241 -0.36 -13.22 9.27
C MET A 241 0.16 -14.49 8.64
N LYS A 242 -0.31 -14.78 7.43
CA LYS A 242 0.13 -15.93 6.63
C LYS A 242 0.93 -15.44 5.44
N ILE A 243 2.18 -15.90 5.37
CA ILE A 243 3.03 -15.68 4.22
C ILE A 243 2.78 -16.84 3.26
N GLU A 244 2.18 -16.53 2.11
CA GLU A 244 1.89 -17.55 1.09
C GLU A 244 3.11 -17.79 0.21
N GLY A 245 3.45 -19.07 0.00
CA GLY A 245 4.59 -19.51 -0.83
C GLY A 245 5.88 -19.80 -0.06
N ALA A 246 5.98 -19.48 1.22
CA ALA A 246 7.08 -19.94 2.05
C ALA A 246 6.62 -21.14 2.91
N ARG A 247 7.14 -22.31 2.62
CA ARG A 247 7.25 -23.35 3.65
C ARG A 247 8.36 -22.88 4.60
N CYS A 248 8.03 -22.12 5.63
CA CYS A 248 8.93 -21.97 6.77
C CYS A 248 9.10 -23.35 7.40
N ILE A 249 10.13 -24.08 7.00
CA ILE A 249 10.59 -25.26 7.73
C ILE A 249 11.40 -24.70 8.89
N ILE A 250 10.70 -24.44 10.00
CA ILE A 250 11.39 -24.26 11.29
C ILE A 250 11.87 -25.66 11.68
N ARG A 251 13.18 -25.85 11.63
CA ARG A 251 13.86 -26.97 12.29
C ARG A 251 14.29 -26.54 13.68
#